data_6219139ca0efef9c59ef9067a60eb837
#
_entry.id   6219139ca0efef9c59ef9067a60eb837
#
_cell.length_a   1.000
_cell.length_b   1.000
_cell.length_c   1.000
_cell.angle_alpha   90.00
_cell.angle_beta   90.00
_cell.angle_gamma   90.00
#
_symmetry.space_group_name_H-M   'P 1'
#
loop_
_entity.id
_entity.type
_entity.pdbx_description
1 polymer ?
#
loop_
_entity_poly.entity_id
_entity_poly.type
_entity_poly.pdbx_seq_one_letter_code
_entity_poly.pdbx_strand_id
1 'polypeptide(L)'
;MKYFLLLLLPFFSFGYQEIPDMNPKLGYLVDKSPEGEIKFNKAKKTCDLLSQKVAQLDMHENLSAADQAIYNECDMYLGSYWNILGPGDNWYDGGKEDTLSASSQLASYKGITYAASNAHDLNYKTVWAEGVKGYGIGETLTYNFPPQTARVTDIIVVNGYVKSLKSWKENSRVKKLKMYLNDEPIAILNLKDSRQQQSFSFEPMGVSERDNYDELMNKPWWSIKFEIMEVYKGDKYDDTVITEIFLDGIDVY
;
A
#
# COMPACT_ATOMS: atom_id res chain seq x y z
N MET A 1 67.05 24.68 -12.01
CA MET A 1 66.24 23.59 -11.43
C MET A 1 64.86 24.09 -11.17
N LYS A 2 63.86 23.65 -11.97
CA LYS A 2 62.45 24.00 -11.78
C LYS A 2 61.81 22.84 -11.01
N TYR A 3 61.35 23.09 -9.79
CA TYR A 3 60.56 22.12 -9.02
C TYR A 3 59.11 22.14 -9.51
N PHE A 4 58.67 21.00 -10.02
CA PHE A 4 57.26 20.74 -10.37
C PHE A 4 56.55 20.22 -9.12
N LEU A 5 55.67 21.04 -8.54
CA LEU A 5 54.86 20.65 -7.39
C LEU A 5 53.64 19.87 -7.91
N LEU A 6 53.66 18.55 -7.72
CA LEU A 6 52.53 17.70 -8.06
C LEU A 6 51.46 17.83 -6.96
N LEU A 7 50.37 18.57 -7.23
CA LEU A 7 49.19 18.62 -6.36
C LEU A 7 48.42 17.30 -6.51
N LEU A 8 48.56 16.41 -5.54
CA LEU A 8 47.69 15.24 -5.35
C LEU A 8 46.33 15.74 -4.82
N LEU A 9 45.32 15.79 -5.69
CA LEU A 9 43.89 15.97 -5.28
C LEU A 9 43.45 14.65 -4.65
N PRO A 10 42.81 14.68 -3.46
CA PRO A 10 42.23 13.49 -2.88
C PRO A 10 41.00 13.06 -3.74
N PHE A 11 41.09 11.84 -4.27
CA PHE A 11 39.90 11.18 -4.83
C PHE A 11 38.98 10.84 -3.66
N PHE A 12 37.93 11.64 -3.49
CA PHE A 12 36.77 11.22 -2.70
C PHE A 12 36.04 10.14 -3.52
N SER A 13 36.23 8.89 -3.18
CA SER A 13 35.32 7.84 -3.61
C SER A 13 34.00 8.05 -2.88
N PHE A 14 33.02 8.61 -3.55
CA PHE A 14 31.63 8.48 -3.11
C PHE A 14 31.31 6.98 -3.14
N GLY A 15 31.26 6.38 -1.96
CA GLY A 15 30.74 5.02 -1.82
C GLY A 15 29.30 5.01 -2.33
N TYR A 16 29.07 4.34 -3.44
CA TYR A 16 27.70 4.06 -3.91
C TYR A 16 27.07 3.14 -2.85
N GLN A 17 26.17 3.69 -2.04
CA GLN A 17 25.40 2.87 -1.11
C GLN A 17 24.43 2.05 -1.97
N GLU A 18 24.63 0.74 -2.01
CA GLU A 18 23.78 -0.17 -2.78
C GLU A 18 22.36 -0.15 -2.18
N ILE A 19 21.37 0.15 -3.03
CA ILE A 19 19.98 0.22 -2.61
C ILE A 19 19.51 -1.22 -2.34
N PRO A 20 18.95 -1.54 -1.15
CA PRO A 20 18.55 -2.90 -0.82
C PRO A 20 17.41 -3.43 -1.71
N ASP A 21 17.57 -4.66 -2.17
CA ASP A 21 16.54 -5.45 -2.81
C ASP A 21 15.69 -6.17 -1.75
N MET A 22 14.40 -5.86 -1.68
CA MET A 22 13.48 -6.42 -0.70
C MET A 22 12.52 -7.42 -1.32
N ASN A 23 12.26 -8.52 -0.62
CA ASN A 23 11.21 -9.48 -0.98
C ASN A 23 10.02 -9.33 -0.02
N PRO A 24 8.77 -9.50 -0.50
CA PRO A 24 7.60 -9.30 0.33
C PRO A 24 7.34 -10.46 1.28
N LYS A 25 6.75 -10.15 2.43
CA LYS A 25 5.94 -11.10 3.19
C LYS A 25 4.57 -11.18 2.51
N LEU A 26 4.13 -12.40 2.18
CA LEU A 26 2.83 -12.62 1.54
C LEU A 26 1.73 -12.71 2.59
N GLY A 27 0.68 -11.90 2.42
CA GLY A 27 -0.53 -11.89 3.22
C GLY A 27 -1.62 -12.79 2.60
N TYR A 28 -2.88 -12.49 2.89
CA TYR A 28 -3.99 -13.28 2.38
C TYR A 28 -4.19 -13.11 0.86
N LEU A 29 -4.79 -14.13 0.24
CA LEU A 29 -5.14 -14.10 -1.18
C LEU A 29 -6.40 -13.26 -1.40
N VAL A 30 -6.29 -12.23 -2.25
CA VAL A 30 -7.45 -11.43 -2.67
C VAL A 30 -8.23 -12.19 -3.74
N ASP A 31 -9.28 -12.92 -3.32
CA ASP A 31 -10.21 -13.61 -4.22
C ASP A 31 -11.57 -12.92 -4.21
N LYS A 32 -11.82 -12.11 -5.24
CA LYS A 32 -13.06 -11.34 -5.41
C LYS A 32 -14.00 -12.03 -6.41
N SER A 33 -14.14 -13.36 -6.29
CA SER A 33 -15.12 -14.15 -7.04
C SER A 33 -16.55 -13.94 -6.49
N PRO A 34 -17.60 -14.16 -7.31
CA PRO A 34 -18.98 -14.15 -6.84
C PRO A 34 -19.24 -15.16 -5.71
N GLU A 35 -18.61 -16.32 -5.75
CA GLU A 35 -18.67 -17.34 -4.73
C GLU A 35 -18.02 -16.88 -3.41
N GLY A 36 -16.90 -16.15 -3.51
CA GLY A 36 -16.23 -15.52 -2.38
C GLY A 36 -17.12 -14.45 -1.72
N GLU A 37 -17.81 -13.63 -2.52
CA GLU A 37 -18.75 -12.63 -2.02
C GLU A 37 -19.94 -13.25 -1.29
N ILE A 38 -20.49 -14.34 -1.81
CA ILE A 38 -21.58 -15.09 -1.14
C ILE A 38 -21.11 -15.64 0.20
N LYS A 39 -19.91 -16.23 0.26
CA LYS A 39 -19.31 -16.73 1.50
C LYS A 39 -19.09 -15.63 2.52
N PHE A 40 -18.51 -14.52 2.07
CA PHE A 40 -18.28 -13.33 2.93
C PHE A 40 -19.59 -12.82 3.52
N ASN A 41 -20.62 -12.59 2.69
CA ASN A 41 -21.91 -12.08 3.14
C ASN A 41 -22.61 -13.03 4.12
N LYS A 42 -22.46 -14.36 3.93
CA LYS A 42 -22.95 -15.36 4.87
C LYS A 42 -22.25 -15.28 6.23
N ALA A 43 -20.91 -15.20 6.23
CA ALA A 43 -20.12 -15.07 7.45
C ALA A 43 -20.43 -13.75 8.16
N LYS A 44 -20.44 -12.62 7.41
CA LYS A 44 -20.82 -11.31 7.94
C LYS A 44 -22.18 -11.33 8.66
N LYS A 45 -23.21 -11.93 8.05
CA LYS A 45 -24.52 -12.06 8.69
C LYS A 45 -24.45 -12.81 10.02
N THR A 46 -23.62 -13.84 10.12
CA THR A 46 -23.41 -14.57 11.38
C THR A 46 -22.75 -13.67 12.44
N CYS A 47 -21.73 -12.91 12.03
CA CYS A 47 -21.05 -11.97 12.91
C CYS A 47 -21.96 -10.83 13.38
N ASP A 48 -22.80 -10.26 12.49
CA ASP A 48 -23.77 -9.23 12.86
C ASP A 48 -24.79 -9.75 13.90
N LEU A 49 -25.23 -11.01 13.78
CA LEU A 49 -26.12 -11.63 14.77
C LEU A 49 -25.41 -11.89 16.10
N LEU A 50 -24.14 -12.33 16.10
CA LEU A 50 -23.36 -12.50 17.31
C LEU A 50 -23.08 -11.17 18.01
N SER A 51 -22.77 -10.12 17.28
CA SER A 51 -22.58 -8.77 17.83
C SER A 51 -23.85 -8.26 18.52
N GLN A 52 -25.03 -8.48 17.91
CA GLN A 52 -26.31 -8.14 18.52
C GLN A 52 -26.56 -8.96 19.80
N LYS A 53 -26.20 -10.25 19.82
CA LYS A 53 -26.30 -11.10 20.99
C LYS A 53 -25.39 -10.61 22.12
N VAL A 54 -24.12 -10.28 21.80
CA VAL A 54 -23.15 -9.73 22.77
C VAL A 54 -23.68 -8.42 23.38
N ALA A 55 -24.25 -7.53 22.57
CA ALA A 55 -24.80 -6.27 23.05
C ALA A 55 -26.01 -6.42 24.00
N GLN A 56 -26.61 -7.61 24.05
CA GLN A 56 -27.77 -7.94 24.93
C GLN A 56 -27.39 -8.75 26.15
N LEU A 57 -26.13 -9.24 26.25
CA LEU A 57 -25.66 -10.01 27.41
C LEU A 57 -25.47 -9.08 28.63
N ASP A 58 -25.84 -9.56 29.79
CA ASP A 58 -25.50 -8.92 31.07
C ASP A 58 -23.98 -9.04 31.32
N MET A 59 -23.42 -8.11 32.13
CA MET A 59 -21.98 -8.05 32.44
C MET A 59 -21.35 -9.38 32.97
N HIS A 60 -22.16 -10.34 33.37
CA HIS A 60 -21.72 -11.64 33.91
C HIS A 60 -22.01 -12.83 32.99
N GLU A 61 -22.65 -12.60 31.84
CA GLU A 61 -22.95 -13.65 30.87
C GLU A 61 -21.86 -13.71 29.82
N ASN A 62 -21.47 -14.92 29.43
CA ASN A 62 -20.45 -15.16 28.43
C ASN A 62 -21.09 -15.85 27.20
N LEU A 63 -20.50 -15.60 26.04
CA LEU A 63 -20.79 -16.39 24.86
C LEU A 63 -20.45 -17.87 25.08
N SER A 64 -21.16 -18.77 24.40
CA SER A 64 -20.72 -20.16 24.34
C SER A 64 -19.32 -20.23 23.70
N ALA A 65 -18.53 -21.27 24.03
CA ALA A 65 -17.20 -21.43 23.44
C ALA A 65 -17.22 -21.47 21.92
N ALA A 66 -18.30 -22.03 21.32
CA ALA A 66 -18.47 -22.06 19.88
C ALA A 66 -18.75 -20.67 19.29
N ASP A 67 -19.65 -19.89 19.91
CA ASP A 67 -19.93 -18.53 19.50
C ASP A 67 -18.71 -17.61 19.68
N GLN A 68 -17.96 -17.77 20.76
CA GLN A 68 -16.74 -17.01 21.03
C GLN A 68 -15.66 -17.26 19.97
N ALA A 69 -15.49 -18.50 19.54
CA ALA A 69 -14.56 -18.84 18.47
C ALA A 69 -14.90 -18.15 17.15
N ILE A 70 -16.21 -18.12 16.79
CA ILE A 70 -16.68 -17.40 15.60
C ILE A 70 -16.53 -15.88 15.78
N TYR A 71 -16.87 -15.36 16.96
CA TYR A 71 -16.82 -13.92 17.24
C TYR A 71 -15.40 -13.36 17.14
N ASN A 72 -14.39 -14.12 17.56
CA ASN A 72 -12.98 -13.71 17.45
C ASN A 72 -12.48 -13.59 15.99
N GLU A 73 -13.20 -14.19 15.03
CA GLU A 73 -12.89 -14.08 13.61
C GLU A 73 -13.70 -12.97 12.93
N CYS A 74 -14.60 -12.31 13.64
CA CYS A 74 -15.57 -11.38 13.04
C CYS A 74 -14.97 -10.07 12.57
N ASP A 75 -13.79 -9.66 13.06
CA ASP A 75 -13.14 -8.41 12.65
C ASP A 75 -12.95 -8.33 11.13
N MET A 76 -12.59 -9.44 10.49
CA MET A 76 -12.45 -9.50 9.03
C MET A 76 -13.76 -9.32 8.25
N TYR A 77 -14.93 -9.34 8.92
CA TYR A 77 -16.26 -9.19 8.32
C TYR A 77 -16.96 -7.87 8.69
N LEU A 78 -16.32 -7.00 9.47
CA LEU A 78 -16.90 -5.74 9.92
C LEU A 78 -17.07 -4.72 8.77
N GLY A 79 -16.25 -4.79 7.75
CA GLY A 79 -16.32 -3.94 6.57
C GLY A 79 -17.22 -4.49 5.45
N SER A 80 -16.99 -3.99 4.25
CA SER A 80 -17.57 -4.53 3.03
C SER A 80 -16.60 -5.53 2.38
N TYR A 81 -17.15 -6.46 1.59
CA TYR A 81 -16.34 -7.44 0.84
C TYR A 81 -15.25 -6.81 -0.03
N TRP A 82 -15.48 -5.56 -0.45
CA TRP A 82 -14.60 -4.85 -1.36
C TRP A 82 -13.60 -3.91 -0.68
N ASN A 83 -13.76 -3.66 0.62
CA ASN A 83 -12.85 -2.80 1.38
C ASN A 83 -11.64 -3.59 1.88
N ILE A 84 -10.49 -2.91 1.96
CA ILE A 84 -9.23 -3.49 2.43
C ILE A 84 -9.17 -3.49 3.95
N LEU A 85 -9.54 -2.35 4.56
CA LEU A 85 -9.54 -2.18 6.01
C LEU A 85 -10.93 -2.48 6.57
N GLY A 86 -10.95 -3.26 7.66
CA GLY A 86 -12.09 -3.34 8.55
C GLY A 86 -12.14 -2.13 9.48
N PRO A 87 -13.23 -1.93 10.23
CA PRO A 87 -13.25 -0.98 11.34
C PRO A 87 -12.29 -1.48 12.44
N GLY A 88 -11.61 -0.58 13.09
CA GLY A 88 -10.62 -0.84 14.15
C GLY A 88 -9.51 0.18 14.08
N ASP A 89 -8.73 0.26 15.14
CA ASP A 89 -7.58 1.15 15.19
C ASP A 89 -6.55 0.73 14.13
N ASN A 90 -6.22 1.64 13.24
CA ASN A 90 -5.27 1.41 12.16
C ASN A 90 -4.52 2.69 11.85
N TRP A 91 -3.48 2.60 11.02
CA TRP A 91 -2.65 3.74 10.67
C TRP A 91 -3.46 4.94 10.14
N TYR A 92 -4.57 4.70 9.43
CA TYR A 92 -5.40 5.76 8.84
C TYR A 92 -6.21 6.57 9.86
N ASP A 93 -6.26 6.17 11.12
CA ASP A 93 -6.88 6.97 12.18
C ASP A 93 -6.01 8.18 12.58
N GLY A 94 -4.67 8.09 12.40
CA GLY A 94 -3.72 9.17 12.64
C GLY A 94 -2.79 9.49 11.47
N GLY A 95 -2.80 8.63 10.44
CA GLY A 95 -1.99 8.76 9.24
C GLY A 95 -2.83 9.05 8.01
N LYS A 96 -2.44 10.07 7.25
CA LYS A 96 -3.07 10.41 5.97
C LYS A 96 -2.08 11.16 5.09
N GLU A 97 -2.03 10.81 3.82
CA GLU A 97 -1.40 11.66 2.83
C GLU A 97 -2.24 12.92 2.59
N ASP A 98 -1.59 14.03 2.25
CA ASP A 98 -2.29 15.24 1.81
C ASP A 98 -2.64 15.13 0.33
N THR A 99 -1.69 14.65 -0.47
CA THR A 99 -1.87 14.49 -1.90
C THR A 99 -1.24 13.19 -2.39
N LEU A 100 -1.95 12.54 -3.31
CA LEU A 100 -1.46 11.44 -4.12
C LEU A 100 -1.49 11.84 -5.60
N SER A 101 -0.35 11.71 -6.26
CA SER A 101 -0.20 12.02 -7.68
C SER A 101 0.49 10.89 -8.44
N ALA A 102 0.26 10.84 -9.74
CA ALA A 102 0.96 9.95 -10.66
C ALA A 102 1.60 10.75 -11.79
N SER A 103 2.70 10.26 -12.37
CA SER A 103 3.32 10.85 -13.57
C SER A 103 2.41 10.74 -14.79
N SER A 104 1.61 9.66 -14.87
CA SER A 104 0.56 9.49 -15.87
C SER A 104 -0.61 8.67 -15.32
N GLN A 105 -1.73 8.70 -16.03
CA GLN A 105 -2.88 7.84 -15.78
C GLN A 105 -3.63 7.56 -17.07
N LEU A 106 -4.15 6.35 -17.19
CA LEU A 106 -4.96 5.95 -18.34
C LEU A 106 -6.24 6.79 -18.40
N ALA A 107 -6.63 7.16 -19.63
CA ALA A 107 -7.85 7.93 -19.83
C ALA A 107 -9.08 7.15 -19.38
N SER A 108 -10.03 7.85 -18.74
CA SER A 108 -11.28 7.25 -18.29
C SER A 108 -12.06 6.65 -19.47
N TYR A 109 -12.61 5.46 -19.25
CA TYR A 109 -13.40 4.75 -20.25
C TYR A 109 -14.71 4.24 -19.67
N LYS A 110 -15.83 4.56 -20.32
CA LYS A 110 -17.20 4.12 -19.92
C LYS A 110 -17.51 4.36 -18.44
N GLY A 111 -17.09 5.50 -17.89
CA GLY A 111 -17.35 5.88 -16.50
C GLY A 111 -16.38 5.22 -15.49
N ILE A 112 -15.39 4.46 -15.96
CA ILE A 112 -14.32 3.92 -15.11
C ILE A 112 -13.16 4.91 -15.17
N THR A 113 -12.65 5.30 -14.00
CA THR A 113 -11.45 6.13 -13.84
C THR A 113 -10.27 5.26 -13.45
N TYR A 114 -9.07 5.71 -13.78
CA TYR A 114 -7.80 5.04 -13.47
C TYR A 114 -6.84 6.00 -12.75
N ALA A 115 -7.42 6.92 -11.98
CA ALA A 115 -6.68 7.98 -11.29
C ALA A 115 -5.69 7.44 -10.27
N ALA A 116 -4.66 8.24 -9.95
CA ALA A 116 -3.70 7.92 -8.89
C ALA A 116 -4.39 7.56 -7.57
N SER A 117 -5.44 8.31 -7.18
CA SER A 117 -6.22 8.08 -5.96
C SER A 117 -6.84 6.68 -5.86
N ASN A 118 -7.06 6.01 -7.00
CA ASN A 118 -7.57 4.63 -6.98
C ASN A 118 -6.55 3.61 -6.45
N ALA A 119 -5.27 3.97 -6.38
CA ALA A 119 -4.26 3.12 -5.74
C ALA A 119 -4.17 3.32 -4.22
N HIS A 120 -5.09 4.09 -3.64
CA HIS A 120 -5.13 4.39 -2.21
C HIS A 120 -6.55 4.73 -1.72
N ASP A 121 -7.57 4.18 -2.36
CA ASP A 121 -8.97 4.37 -1.97
C ASP A 121 -9.52 3.22 -1.11
N LEU A 122 -8.65 2.28 -0.74
CA LEU A 122 -8.93 1.11 0.08
C LEU A 122 -10.03 0.21 -0.52
N ASN A 123 -10.11 0.14 -1.84
CA ASN A 123 -11.18 -0.51 -2.56
C ASN A 123 -10.65 -1.45 -3.67
N TYR A 124 -10.91 -2.73 -3.55
CA TYR A 124 -10.49 -3.73 -4.53
C TYR A 124 -11.19 -3.64 -5.91
N LYS A 125 -12.18 -2.73 -6.09
CA LYS A 125 -12.88 -2.55 -7.39
C LYS A 125 -12.16 -1.60 -8.33
N THR A 126 -11.34 -0.71 -7.80
CA THR A 126 -10.67 0.39 -8.48
C THR A 126 -9.19 0.08 -8.67
N VAL A 127 -8.53 0.78 -9.57
CA VAL A 127 -7.10 0.67 -9.81
C VAL A 127 -6.55 1.99 -10.33
N TRP A 128 -5.31 2.30 -10.03
CA TRP A 128 -4.50 3.15 -10.88
C TRP A 128 -3.97 2.32 -12.04
N ALA A 129 -4.04 2.88 -13.24
CA ALA A 129 -3.36 2.39 -14.43
C ALA A 129 -2.52 3.52 -15.02
N GLU A 130 -1.26 3.26 -15.34
CA GLU A 130 -0.44 4.25 -16.03
C GLU A 130 -1.00 4.56 -17.42
N GLY A 131 -0.64 5.71 -17.99
CA GLY A 131 -1.29 6.22 -19.21
C GLY A 131 -0.36 6.41 -20.39
N VAL A 132 0.89 5.89 -20.34
CA VAL A 132 1.83 6.01 -21.45
C VAL A 132 1.74 4.81 -22.39
N LYS A 133 2.33 4.91 -23.57
CA LYS A 133 2.40 3.79 -24.51
C LYS A 133 3.39 2.73 -24.01
N GLY A 134 2.95 1.50 -23.90
CA GLY A 134 3.75 0.35 -23.47
C GLY A 134 3.45 -0.02 -22.02
N TYR A 135 4.47 -0.42 -21.27
CA TYR A 135 4.30 -1.02 -19.93
C TYR A 135 4.52 -0.05 -18.77
N GLY A 136 4.59 1.25 -19.01
CA GLY A 136 4.75 2.26 -17.97
C GLY A 136 6.06 2.19 -17.18
N ILE A 137 7.14 1.67 -17.76
CA ILE A 137 8.45 1.68 -17.10
C ILE A 137 8.91 3.13 -16.88
N GLY A 138 9.23 3.49 -15.65
CA GLY A 138 9.59 4.85 -15.23
C GLY A 138 8.39 5.67 -14.75
N GLU A 139 7.15 5.19 -14.90
CA GLU A 139 5.97 5.86 -14.36
C GLU A 139 5.91 5.76 -12.84
N THR A 140 5.38 6.78 -12.19
CA THR A 140 5.47 6.94 -10.73
C THR A 140 4.13 7.21 -10.06
N LEU A 141 4.01 6.77 -8.81
CA LEU A 141 3.03 7.23 -7.81
C LEU A 141 3.78 7.96 -6.70
N THR A 142 3.31 9.14 -6.30
CA THR A 142 3.92 9.95 -5.24
C THR A 142 2.89 10.33 -4.20
N TYR A 143 3.16 9.95 -2.95
CA TYR A 143 2.40 10.27 -1.74
C TYR A 143 3.13 11.38 -0.99
N ASN A 144 2.45 12.49 -0.71
CA ASN A 144 3.00 13.59 0.07
C ASN A 144 2.29 13.68 1.41
N PHE A 145 3.05 13.84 2.46
CA PHE A 145 2.59 13.82 3.84
C PHE A 145 2.95 15.10 4.56
N PRO A 146 2.02 15.71 5.30
CA PRO A 146 2.36 16.78 6.22
C PRO A 146 3.18 16.21 7.39
N PRO A 147 3.97 17.05 8.08
CA PRO A 147 4.93 16.59 9.09
C PRO A 147 4.31 15.85 10.27
N GLN A 148 3.06 16.18 10.64
CA GLN A 148 2.35 15.57 11.76
C GLN A 148 1.77 14.17 11.43
N THR A 149 1.77 13.74 10.18
CA THR A 149 1.28 12.40 9.79
C THR A 149 2.00 11.33 10.59
N ALA A 150 1.26 10.31 11.04
CA ALA A 150 1.79 9.12 11.68
C ALA A 150 2.89 8.48 10.81
N ARG A 151 3.97 8.00 11.45
CA ARG A 151 5.11 7.43 10.70
C ARG A 151 4.74 6.08 10.09
N VAL A 152 5.24 5.84 8.88
CA VAL A 152 5.02 4.62 8.13
C VAL A 152 6.13 3.61 8.42
N THR A 153 5.74 2.36 8.74
CA THR A 153 6.67 1.22 8.90
C THR A 153 6.42 0.11 7.90
N ASP A 154 5.24 0.06 7.30
CA ASP A 154 4.89 -1.00 6.37
C ASP A 154 4.22 -0.46 5.11
N ILE A 155 4.70 -0.96 3.97
CA ILE A 155 4.11 -0.72 2.65
C ILE A 155 3.45 -2.02 2.21
N ILE A 156 2.15 -1.98 1.93
CA ILE A 156 1.38 -3.15 1.53
C ILE A 156 0.84 -2.94 0.11
N VAL A 157 1.26 -3.78 -0.82
CA VAL A 157 0.90 -3.69 -2.24
C VAL A 157 -0.10 -4.79 -2.62
N VAL A 158 -1.20 -4.39 -3.27
CA VAL A 158 -2.13 -5.29 -3.96
C VAL A 158 -1.93 -5.11 -5.46
N ASN A 159 -1.18 -6.02 -6.05
CA ASN A 159 -0.62 -5.91 -7.39
C ASN A 159 -1.60 -6.36 -8.49
N GLY A 160 -1.69 -5.59 -9.56
CA GLY A 160 -2.57 -5.88 -10.70
C GLY A 160 -4.03 -5.53 -10.42
N TYR A 161 -4.95 -5.86 -11.33
CA TYR A 161 -6.38 -5.59 -11.19
C TYR A 161 -7.11 -6.77 -10.56
N VAL A 162 -7.17 -6.81 -9.24
CA VAL A 162 -7.69 -7.96 -8.47
C VAL A 162 -9.20 -8.12 -8.46
N LYS A 163 -9.96 -7.20 -9.05
CA LYS A 163 -11.42 -7.26 -9.18
C LYS A 163 -11.94 -8.60 -9.70
N SER A 164 -11.18 -9.27 -10.57
CA SER A 164 -11.43 -10.63 -11.02
C SER A 164 -10.14 -11.30 -11.48
N LEU A 165 -10.11 -12.64 -11.50
CA LEU A 165 -8.98 -13.38 -12.07
C LEU A 165 -8.74 -13.01 -13.53
N LYS A 166 -9.82 -12.76 -14.29
CA LYS A 166 -9.72 -12.34 -15.69
C LYS A 166 -9.04 -11.00 -15.83
N SER A 167 -9.52 -9.96 -15.12
CA SER A 167 -8.90 -8.62 -15.18
C SER A 167 -7.46 -8.64 -14.67
N TRP A 168 -7.15 -9.45 -13.66
CA TRP A 168 -5.79 -9.59 -13.16
C TRP A 168 -4.83 -10.19 -14.20
N LYS A 169 -5.28 -11.21 -14.97
CA LYS A 169 -4.47 -11.82 -16.04
C LYS A 169 -4.35 -10.93 -17.28
N GLU A 170 -5.43 -10.23 -17.65
CA GLU A 170 -5.46 -9.44 -18.89
C GLU A 170 -4.57 -8.20 -18.83
N ASN A 171 -4.36 -7.58 -17.66
CA ASN A 171 -3.55 -6.38 -17.48
C ASN A 171 -2.12 -6.71 -17.05
N SER A 172 -1.17 -5.82 -17.35
CA SER A 172 0.19 -5.92 -16.85
C SER A 172 0.24 -5.60 -15.35
N ARG A 173 1.20 -6.20 -14.66
CA ARG A 173 1.38 -6.12 -13.21
C ARG A 173 2.82 -5.74 -12.91
N VAL A 174 3.03 -5.00 -11.86
CA VAL A 174 4.38 -4.61 -11.45
C VAL A 174 5.19 -5.82 -11.00
N LYS A 175 6.45 -5.91 -11.44
CA LYS A 175 7.43 -6.89 -10.98
C LYS A 175 8.44 -6.28 -10.04
N LYS A 176 8.88 -5.04 -10.30
CA LYS A 176 9.77 -4.29 -9.41
C LYS A 176 9.32 -2.84 -9.29
N LEU A 177 9.25 -2.34 -8.08
CA LEU A 177 9.12 -0.92 -7.76
C LEU A 177 10.43 -0.42 -7.15
N LYS A 178 10.90 0.72 -7.60
CA LYS A 178 11.91 1.49 -6.90
C LYS A 178 11.21 2.47 -5.96
N MET A 179 11.57 2.44 -4.70
CA MET A 179 10.99 3.27 -3.67
C MET A 179 11.94 4.38 -3.27
N TYR A 180 11.38 5.57 -3.09
CA TYR A 180 12.11 6.77 -2.68
C TYR A 180 11.46 7.36 -1.42
N LEU A 181 12.27 7.90 -0.55
CA LEU A 181 11.88 8.74 0.58
C LEU A 181 12.49 10.13 0.35
N ASN A 182 11.65 11.17 0.22
CA ASN A 182 12.08 12.55 -0.09
C ASN A 182 13.01 12.62 -1.31
N ASP A 183 12.62 11.93 -2.40
CA ASP A 183 13.38 11.76 -3.64
C ASP A 183 14.69 10.96 -3.57
N GLU A 184 15.12 10.58 -2.38
CA GLU A 184 16.28 9.68 -2.21
C GLU A 184 15.84 8.22 -2.36
N PRO A 185 16.48 7.42 -3.25
CA PRO A 185 16.12 6.04 -3.43
C PRO A 185 16.53 5.20 -2.20
N ILE A 186 15.60 4.44 -1.63
CA ILE A 186 15.82 3.69 -0.39
C ILE A 186 15.65 2.18 -0.53
N ALA A 187 14.89 1.69 -1.52
CA ALA A 187 14.68 0.25 -1.71
C ALA A 187 14.22 -0.10 -3.13
N ILE A 188 14.49 -1.35 -3.53
CA ILE A 188 13.83 -2.03 -4.65
C ILE A 188 12.88 -3.08 -4.09
N LEU A 189 11.58 -2.93 -4.36
CA LEU A 189 10.55 -3.87 -3.92
C LEU A 189 10.31 -4.91 -5.01
N ASN A 190 10.68 -6.17 -4.76
CA ASN A 190 10.51 -7.29 -5.69
C ASN A 190 9.13 -7.92 -5.48
N LEU A 191 8.12 -7.50 -6.24
CA LEU A 191 6.78 -8.05 -6.17
C LEU A 191 6.71 -9.45 -6.78
N LYS A 192 5.88 -10.31 -6.21
CA LYS A 192 5.55 -11.62 -6.76
C LYS A 192 4.36 -11.49 -7.71
N ASP A 193 4.30 -12.35 -8.73
CA ASP A 193 3.15 -12.45 -9.63
C ASP A 193 2.00 -13.19 -8.93
N SER A 194 1.39 -12.51 -7.98
CA SER A 194 0.36 -13.04 -7.07
C SER A 194 -0.68 -11.99 -6.75
N ARG A 195 -1.92 -12.44 -6.52
CA ARG A 195 -3.01 -11.62 -5.99
C ARG A 195 -3.01 -11.51 -4.45
N GLN A 196 -1.98 -12.03 -3.79
CA GLN A 196 -1.83 -11.87 -2.35
C GLN A 196 -1.40 -10.43 -2.03
N GLN A 197 -1.79 -9.96 -0.86
CA GLN A 197 -1.17 -8.76 -0.28
C GLN A 197 0.32 -9.00 -0.10
N GLN A 198 1.13 -8.00 -0.35
CA GLN A 198 2.58 -8.07 -0.35
C GLN A 198 3.15 -6.97 0.52
N SER A 199 3.58 -7.33 1.74
CA SER A 199 4.05 -6.36 2.74
C SER A 199 5.57 -6.27 2.75
N PHE A 200 6.06 -5.04 2.92
CA PHE A 200 7.48 -4.68 3.07
C PHE A 200 7.62 -3.81 4.31
N SER A 201 8.46 -4.21 5.25
CA SER A 201 8.64 -3.50 6.52
C SER A 201 9.92 -2.67 6.49
N PHE A 202 9.85 -1.49 7.10
CA PHE A 202 10.91 -0.48 7.15
C PHE A 202 11.08 0.05 8.57
N GLU A 203 12.23 0.67 8.83
CA GLU A 203 12.35 1.60 9.96
C GLU A 203 11.35 2.76 9.79
N PRO A 204 10.84 3.34 10.89
CA PRO A 204 9.80 4.35 10.82
C PRO A 204 10.16 5.54 9.93
N MET A 205 9.42 5.73 8.85
CA MET A 205 9.55 6.83 7.90
C MET A 205 8.61 7.97 8.28
N GLY A 206 9.10 9.20 8.24
CA GLY A 206 8.41 10.44 8.63
C GLY A 206 9.20 11.22 9.67
N VAL A 207 8.57 12.22 10.29
CA VAL A 207 9.24 13.07 11.28
C VAL A 207 9.37 12.34 12.62
N SER A 208 10.59 12.21 13.13
CA SER A 208 10.91 11.48 14.37
C SER A 208 10.75 12.35 15.64
N GLU A 209 11.05 13.65 15.56
CA GLU A 209 10.91 14.58 16.70
C GLU A 209 9.45 15.02 16.83
N ARG A 210 8.71 14.36 17.74
CA ARG A 210 7.25 14.51 17.87
C ARG A 210 6.79 15.01 19.26
N ASP A 211 7.71 15.28 20.18
CA ASP A 211 7.40 15.64 21.57
C ASP A 211 6.70 17.02 21.69
N ASN A 212 6.92 17.91 20.73
CA ASN A 212 6.30 19.22 20.68
C ASN A 212 5.49 19.38 19.38
N TYR A 213 4.16 19.43 19.51
CA TYR A 213 3.26 19.49 18.36
C TYR A 213 3.44 20.78 17.53
N ASP A 214 3.67 21.94 18.16
CA ASP A 214 3.85 23.20 17.44
C ASP A 214 5.15 23.19 16.63
N GLU A 215 6.22 22.60 17.16
CA GLU A 215 7.47 22.41 16.41
C GLU A 215 7.31 21.38 15.30
N LEU A 216 6.58 20.31 15.54
CA LEU A 216 6.28 19.26 14.56
C LEU A 216 5.56 19.84 13.33
N MET A 217 4.55 20.68 13.54
CA MET A 217 3.79 21.32 12.46
C MET A 217 4.64 22.23 11.57
N ASN A 218 5.78 22.73 12.07
CA ASN A 218 6.71 23.57 11.33
C ASN A 218 7.84 22.80 10.63
N LYS A 219 7.89 21.44 10.78
CA LYS A 219 8.85 20.59 10.06
C LYS A 219 8.50 20.52 8.57
N PRO A 220 9.47 20.21 7.70
CA PRO A 220 9.20 20.06 6.28
C PRO A 220 8.25 18.86 6.02
N TRP A 221 7.47 18.96 4.97
CA TRP A 221 6.72 17.87 4.40
C TRP A 221 7.66 16.78 3.91
N TRP A 222 7.17 15.56 3.83
CA TRP A 222 7.91 14.40 3.37
C TRP A 222 7.11 13.60 2.35
N SER A 223 7.76 12.74 1.59
CA SER A 223 7.10 11.99 0.53
C SER A 223 7.63 10.57 0.39
N ILE A 224 6.75 9.68 -0.05
CA ILE A 224 7.10 8.35 -0.56
C ILE A 224 6.74 8.31 -2.04
N LYS A 225 7.69 7.90 -2.89
CA LYS A 225 7.47 7.75 -4.33
C LYS A 225 7.83 6.34 -4.76
N PHE A 226 6.99 5.75 -5.62
CA PHE A 226 7.19 4.45 -6.24
C PHE A 226 7.34 4.63 -7.74
N GLU A 227 8.38 4.02 -8.33
CA GLU A 227 8.67 4.03 -9.75
C GLU A 227 8.62 2.61 -10.31
N ILE A 228 7.91 2.38 -11.41
CA ILE A 228 7.84 1.08 -12.10
C ILE A 228 9.18 0.79 -12.78
N MET A 229 9.87 -0.27 -12.35
CA MET A 229 11.15 -0.70 -12.93
C MET A 229 11.00 -1.89 -13.89
N GLU A 230 10.19 -2.88 -13.51
CA GLU A 230 9.94 -4.09 -14.28
C GLU A 230 8.49 -4.54 -14.11
N VAL A 231 7.96 -5.26 -15.11
CA VAL A 231 6.58 -5.73 -15.12
C VAL A 231 6.46 -7.21 -15.46
N TYR A 232 5.39 -7.84 -14.97
CA TYR A 232 4.82 -9.07 -15.51
C TYR A 232 3.79 -8.66 -16.56
N LYS A 233 4.00 -9.11 -17.80
CA LYS A 233 3.12 -8.74 -18.93
C LYS A 233 1.74 -9.35 -18.76
N GLY A 234 0.72 -8.56 -19.08
CA GLY A 234 -0.64 -9.02 -19.18
C GLY A 234 -0.88 -9.85 -20.45
N ASP A 235 -1.92 -10.67 -20.43
CA ASP A 235 -2.29 -11.51 -21.59
C ASP A 235 -2.90 -10.66 -22.73
N LYS A 236 -3.31 -9.41 -22.45
CA LYS A 236 -4.08 -8.60 -23.42
C LYS A 236 -3.70 -7.12 -23.45
N TYR A 237 -3.45 -6.51 -22.31
CA TYR A 237 -3.18 -5.08 -22.19
C TYR A 237 -1.77 -4.83 -21.71
N ASP A 238 -1.11 -3.85 -22.33
CA ASP A 238 0.22 -3.41 -21.92
C ASP A 238 0.14 -2.52 -20.66
N ASP A 239 -1.02 -1.85 -20.43
CA ASP A 239 -1.21 -0.97 -19.27
C ASP A 239 -0.90 -1.71 -17.97
N THR A 240 0.06 -1.17 -17.21
CA THR A 240 0.42 -1.69 -15.89
C THR A 240 -0.47 -1.08 -14.83
N VAL A 241 -1.07 -1.94 -14.00
CA VAL A 241 -2.06 -1.53 -13.02
C VAL A 241 -1.67 -1.94 -11.60
N ILE A 242 -2.04 -1.10 -10.64
CA ILE A 242 -1.94 -1.35 -9.20
C ILE A 242 -3.34 -1.15 -8.61
N THR A 243 -3.85 -2.15 -7.89
CA THR A 243 -5.11 -2.00 -7.15
C THR A 243 -4.91 -1.11 -5.96
N GLU A 244 -3.89 -1.39 -5.13
CA GLU A 244 -3.62 -0.61 -3.93
C GLU A 244 -2.15 -0.59 -3.54
N ILE A 245 -1.71 0.53 -3.01
CA ILE A 245 -0.56 0.64 -2.12
C ILE A 245 -1.07 1.31 -0.87
N PHE A 246 -1.32 0.54 0.18
CA PHE A 246 -1.74 1.07 1.47
C PHE A 246 -0.63 0.95 2.51
N LEU A 247 -0.77 1.71 3.57
CA LEU A 247 0.29 1.98 4.53
C LEU A 247 -0.12 1.47 5.90
N ASP A 248 0.87 1.06 6.70
CA ASP A 248 0.71 0.81 8.12
C ASP A 248 1.91 1.40 8.88
N GLY A 249 1.77 1.61 10.18
CA GLY A 249 2.83 2.26 10.92
C GLY A 249 2.54 2.51 12.39
N ILE A 250 3.19 3.53 12.92
CA ILE A 250 3.18 3.90 14.34
C ILE A 250 2.78 5.36 14.52
N ASP A 251 2.60 5.80 15.77
CA ASP A 251 2.21 7.18 16.15
C ASP A 251 0.79 7.55 15.71
N VAL A 252 -0.13 6.61 15.75
CA VAL A 252 -1.54 6.78 15.35
C VAL A 252 -2.42 7.44 16.42
N TYR A 253 -1.82 7.95 17.52
CA TYR A 253 -2.52 8.59 18.66
C TYR A 253 -1.98 9.98 18.95
#